data_35d5a57f169ada9744eef1ebf04a54cb
#
_entry.id   35d5a57f169ada9744eef1ebf04a54cb
#
_cell.length_a   1.000
_cell.length_b   1.000
_cell.length_c   1.000
_cell.angle_alpha   90.00
_cell.angle_beta   90.00
_cell.angle_gamma   90.00
#
_symmetry.space_group_name_H-M   'P 1'
#
loop_
_entity.id
_entity.type
_entity.pdbx_description
1 polymer ?
#
loop_
_entity_poly.entity_id
_entity_poly.type
_entity_poly.pdbx_seq_one_letter_code
_entity_poly.pdbx_strand_id
1 'polypeptide(L)'
;MVSTGPRSEVFTTVLVNEKGEVADWPHHRRRMDEHARRLRLTLPQEDPDVAPPGGTGWRLARVGYDGTAWTVAVRQLGVRDEDVDAVSVTAPRWNDRTNGTKHGDWEAYKRAKETAEQAGCDAALLVHE
;
A
#
# COMPACT_ATOMS: atom_id res chain seq x y z
N MET A 1 6.72 -18.11 -11.03
CA MET A 1 6.39 -18.16 -9.59
C MET A 1 6.31 -16.75 -9.06
N VAL A 2 5.21 -16.39 -8.42
CA VAL A 2 5.04 -15.07 -7.83
C VAL A 2 5.70 -15.06 -6.44
N SER A 3 6.64 -14.14 -6.22
CA SER A 3 7.23 -13.94 -4.90
C SER A 3 6.22 -13.22 -3.99
N THR A 4 6.03 -13.73 -2.77
CA THR A 4 5.14 -13.12 -1.78
C THR A 4 5.87 -12.58 -0.56
N GLY A 5 7.20 -12.69 -0.53
CA GLY A 5 8.00 -12.18 0.58
C GLY A 5 8.12 -10.66 0.59
N PRO A 6 8.68 -10.06 1.66
CA PRO A 6 8.84 -8.61 1.76
C PRO A 6 9.59 -7.97 0.60
N ARG A 7 10.58 -8.66 0.04
CA ARG A 7 11.36 -8.17 -1.10
C ARG A 7 10.67 -8.33 -2.45
N SER A 8 9.46 -8.86 -2.47
CA SER A 8 8.72 -9.02 -3.72
C SER A 8 8.26 -7.68 -4.28
N GLU A 9 8.03 -6.69 -3.44
CA GLU A 9 7.48 -5.43 -3.87
C GLU A 9 7.67 -4.34 -2.81
N VAL A 10 7.94 -3.12 -3.26
CA VAL A 10 7.72 -1.90 -2.49
C VAL A 10 6.56 -1.14 -3.13
N PHE A 11 5.70 -0.52 -2.33
CA PHE A 11 4.53 0.15 -2.87
C PHE A 11 4.14 1.38 -2.07
N THR A 12 3.29 2.21 -2.68
CA THR A 12 2.59 3.31 -2.02
C THR A 12 1.20 3.44 -2.63
N THR A 13 0.28 4.07 -1.91
CA THR A 13 -1.04 4.40 -2.43
C THR A 13 -1.19 5.91 -2.44
N VAL A 14 -1.55 6.48 -3.58
CA VAL A 14 -1.66 7.92 -3.76
C VAL A 14 -3.08 8.31 -4.14
N LEU A 15 -3.44 9.55 -3.79
CA LEU A 15 -4.72 10.12 -4.15
C LEU A 15 -4.58 10.86 -5.48
N VAL A 16 -5.50 10.59 -6.40
CA VAL A 16 -5.57 11.26 -7.70
C VAL A 16 -6.88 12.03 -7.76
N ASN A 17 -6.81 13.33 -8.03
CA ASN A 17 -7.99 14.17 -8.06
C ASN A 17 -8.74 14.08 -9.40
N GLU A 18 -9.83 14.80 -9.53
CA GLU A 18 -10.69 14.79 -10.73
C GLU A 18 -9.94 15.25 -11.99
N LYS A 19 -8.89 16.07 -11.83
CA LYS A 19 -8.07 16.56 -12.93
C LYS A 19 -6.93 15.62 -13.31
N GLY A 20 -6.78 14.49 -12.59
CA GLY A 20 -5.68 13.56 -12.81
C GLY A 20 -4.39 13.98 -12.12
N GLU A 21 -4.43 14.95 -11.20
CA GLU A 21 -3.26 15.37 -10.45
C GLU A 21 -3.03 14.42 -9.28
N VAL A 22 -1.76 14.06 -9.05
CA VAL A 22 -1.37 13.13 -8.00
C VAL A 22 -0.94 13.93 -6.76
N ALA A 23 -1.61 13.68 -5.64
CA ALA A 23 -1.33 14.39 -4.40
C ALA A 23 -0.01 13.91 -3.78
N ASP A 24 0.84 14.87 -3.43
CA ASP A 24 2.08 14.63 -2.65
C ASP A 24 3.03 13.61 -3.26
N TRP A 25 3.05 13.50 -4.59
CA TRP A 25 3.90 12.52 -5.26
C TRP A 25 5.38 12.59 -4.83
N PRO A 26 6.03 13.76 -4.75
CA PRO A 26 7.43 13.81 -4.31
C PRO A 26 7.66 13.19 -2.94
N HIS A 27 6.72 13.36 -2.01
CA HIS A 27 6.79 12.76 -0.68
C HIS A 27 6.65 11.23 -0.75
N HIS A 28 5.68 10.74 -1.53
CA HIS A 28 5.49 9.31 -1.76
C HIS A 28 6.70 8.68 -2.41
N ARG A 29 7.25 9.33 -3.43
CA ARG A 29 8.45 8.85 -4.14
C ARG A 29 9.65 8.72 -3.21
N ARG A 30 9.87 9.73 -2.38
CA ARG A 30 10.99 9.72 -1.42
C ARG A 30 10.84 8.57 -0.42
N ARG A 31 9.64 8.34 0.08
CA ARG A 31 9.36 7.24 0.99
C ARG A 31 9.57 5.88 0.31
N MET A 32 9.14 5.74 -0.93
CA MET A 32 9.39 4.52 -1.69
C MET A 32 10.87 4.24 -1.88
N ASP A 33 11.66 5.27 -2.20
CA ASP A 33 13.11 5.14 -2.32
C ASP A 33 13.75 4.65 -1.02
N GLU A 34 13.32 5.20 0.11
CA GLU A 34 13.79 4.79 1.43
C GLU A 34 13.40 3.34 1.75
N HIS A 35 12.13 2.99 1.55
CA HIS A 35 11.66 1.62 1.79
C HIS A 35 12.33 0.61 0.85
N ALA A 36 12.50 0.97 -0.43
CA ALA A 36 13.19 0.13 -1.39
C ALA A 36 14.62 -0.17 -0.95
N ARG A 37 15.33 0.85 -0.47
CA ARG A 37 16.70 0.69 0.03
C ARG A 37 16.74 -0.31 1.19
N ARG A 38 15.81 -0.20 2.13
CA ARG A 38 15.71 -1.12 3.28
C ARG A 38 15.37 -2.54 2.83
N LEU A 39 14.59 -2.69 1.78
CA LEU A 39 14.21 -3.99 1.21
C LEU A 39 15.22 -4.49 0.16
N ARG A 40 16.31 -3.76 -0.08
CA ARG A 40 17.35 -4.05 -1.07
C ARG A 40 16.82 -4.11 -2.50
N LEU A 41 15.89 -3.24 -2.79
CA LEU A 41 15.38 -2.99 -4.14
C LEU A 41 15.91 -1.63 -4.62
N THR A 42 16.19 -1.51 -5.91
CA THR A 42 16.62 -0.26 -6.52
C THR A 42 15.53 0.23 -7.46
N LEU A 43 14.93 1.36 -7.15
CA LEU A 43 13.90 1.93 -8.01
C LEU A 43 14.51 2.59 -9.25
N PRO A 44 13.84 2.52 -10.42
CA PRO A 44 14.21 3.31 -11.57
C PRO A 44 14.16 4.81 -11.26
N GLN A 45 14.96 5.60 -11.96
CA GLN A 45 14.94 7.06 -11.81
C GLN A 45 13.67 7.67 -12.39
N GLU A 46 13.14 7.08 -13.45
CA GLU A 46 11.91 7.55 -14.08
C GLU A 46 10.68 7.13 -13.28
N ASP A 47 9.76 8.07 -13.12
CA ASP A 47 8.49 7.80 -12.46
C ASP A 47 7.54 7.04 -13.39
N PRO A 48 6.66 6.17 -12.84
CA PRO A 48 5.60 5.57 -13.63
C PRO A 48 4.51 6.59 -13.94
N ASP A 49 3.69 6.30 -14.93
CA ASP A 49 2.46 7.08 -15.17
C ASP A 49 1.41 6.65 -14.14
N VAL A 50 1.23 7.49 -13.12
CA VAL A 50 0.36 7.19 -11.98
C VAL A 50 -1.09 7.53 -12.26
N ALA A 51 -1.34 8.47 -13.17
CA ALA A 51 -2.69 8.94 -13.50
C ALA A 51 -3.02 8.67 -14.97
N PRO A 52 -3.27 7.39 -15.36
CA PRO A 52 -3.59 7.09 -16.73
C PRO A 52 -4.88 7.79 -17.17
N PRO A 53 -5.00 8.18 -18.45
CA PRO A 53 -6.18 8.86 -18.96
C PRO A 53 -7.43 8.00 -18.89
N GLY A 54 -8.60 8.62 -18.89
CA GLY A 54 -9.89 7.94 -18.93
C GLY A 54 -10.58 7.74 -17.59
N GLY A 55 -9.96 8.12 -16.50
CA GLY A 55 -10.60 8.08 -15.19
C GLY A 55 -11.37 9.37 -14.90
N THR A 56 -12.43 9.26 -14.11
CA THR A 56 -13.23 10.41 -13.66
C THR A 56 -13.35 10.39 -12.14
N GLY A 57 -13.48 11.58 -11.55
CA GLY A 57 -13.62 11.72 -10.10
C GLY A 57 -12.34 11.42 -9.35
N TRP A 58 -12.48 11.32 -8.05
CA TRP A 58 -11.37 11.03 -7.14
C TRP A 58 -11.04 9.54 -7.16
N ARG A 59 -9.77 9.22 -7.19
CA ARG A 59 -9.29 7.84 -7.33
C ARG A 59 -8.11 7.59 -6.40
N LEU A 60 -7.88 6.32 -6.07
CA LEU A 60 -6.68 5.86 -5.41
C LEU A 60 -5.85 5.05 -6.40
N ALA A 61 -4.57 5.33 -6.48
CA ALA A 61 -3.64 4.58 -7.30
C ALA A 61 -2.62 3.88 -6.40
N ARG A 62 -2.57 2.55 -6.49
CA ARG A 62 -1.53 1.76 -5.84
C ARG A 62 -0.38 1.62 -6.82
N VAL A 63 0.76 2.16 -6.44
CA VAL A 63 1.97 2.18 -7.26
C VAL A 63 2.99 1.25 -6.62
N GLY A 64 3.42 0.23 -7.33
CA GLY A 64 4.35 -0.76 -6.82
C GLY A 64 5.53 -0.99 -7.76
N TYR A 65 6.62 -1.48 -7.19
CA TYR A 65 7.81 -1.89 -7.95
C TYR A 65 8.28 -3.23 -7.41
N ASP A 66 8.38 -4.22 -8.30
CA ASP A 66 8.67 -5.62 -7.93
C ASP A 66 10.14 -6.01 -8.15
N GLY A 67 11.00 -5.05 -8.42
CA GLY A 67 12.40 -5.28 -8.78
C GLY A 67 12.64 -5.33 -10.28
N THR A 68 11.59 -5.38 -11.07
CA THR A 68 11.67 -5.48 -12.54
C THR A 68 10.86 -4.37 -13.22
N ALA A 69 9.62 -4.17 -12.79
CA ALA A 69 8.70 -3.25 -13.43
C ALA A 69 7.81 -2.53 -12.43
N TRP A 70 7.39 -1.33 -12.81
CA TRP A 70 6.33 -0.61 -12.10
C TRP A 70 4.98 -1.27 -12.36
N THR A 71 4.13 -1.28 -11.34
CA THR A 71 2.72 -1.65 -11.48
C THR A 71 1.87 -0.50 -10.93
N VAL A 72 0.79 -0.18 -11.62
CA VAL A 72 -0.15 0.86 -11.18
C VAL A 72 -1.55 0.30 -11.28
N ALA A 73 -2.25 0.25 -10.16
CA ALA A 73 -3.63 -0.20 -10.08
C ALA A 73 -4.49 0.94 -9.55
N VAL A 74 -5.46 1.37 -10.35
CA VAL A 74 -6.31 2.53 -10.03
C VAL A 74 -7.72 2.05 -9.69
N ARG A 75 -8.29 2.60 -8.62
CA ARG A 75 -9.67 2.33 -8.22
C ARG A 75 -10.37 3.61 -7.84
N GLN A 76 -11.68 3.64 -7.97
CA GLN A 76 -12.50 4.75 -7.51
C GLN A 76 -12.41 4.89 -6.00
N LEU A 77 -12.36 6.13 -5.53
CA LEU A 77 -12.42 6.41 -4.10
C LEU A 77 -13.86 6.26 -3.63
N GLY A 78 -14.09 5.27 -2.77
CA GLY A 78 -15.38 5.11 -2.11
C GLY A 78 -15.48 6.01 -0.88
N VAL A 79 -16.65 6.64 -0.71
CA VAL A 79 -16.94 7.41 0.50
C VAL A 79 -17.77 6.55 1.43
N ARG A 80 -17.36 6.48 2.68
CA ARG A 80 -18.10 5.76 3.71
C ARG A 80 -18.64 6.75 4.72
N ASP A 81 -19.96 6.83 4.80
CA ASP A 81 -20.67 7.74 5.72
C ASP A 81 -20.99 7.09 7.08
N GLU A 82 -20.74 5.78 7.19
CA GLU A 82 -21.06 5.02 8.39
C GLU A 82 -19.87 4.92 9.32
N ASP A 83 -20.13 4.73 10.60
CA ASP A 83 -19.10 4.44 11.58
C ASP A 83 -18.44 3.10 11.26
N VAL A 84 -17.14 3.01 11.54
CA VAL A 84 -16.35 1.80 11.33
C VAL A 84 -16.14 1.13 12.69
N ASP A 85 -16.58 -0.12 12.80
CA ASP A 85 -16.28 -0.93 13.97
C ASP A 85 -14.92 -1.60 13.79
N ALA A 86 -14.05 -1.46 14.79
CA ALA A 86 -12.73 -2.04 14.76
C ALA A 86 -12.46 -2.84 16.02
N VAL A 87 -11.62 -3.85 15.91
CA VAL A 87 -11.15 -4.65 17.02
C VAL A 87 -9.63 -4.68 17.01
N SER A 88 -9.01 -4.67 18.19
CA SER A 88 -7.56 -4.77 18.31
C SER A 88 -7.08 -6.18 17.96
N VAL A 89 -6.08 -6.25 17.11
CA VAL A 89 -5.44 -7.50 16.67
C VAL A 89 -3.93 -7.31 16.82
N THR A 90 -3.22 -8.32 17.30
CA THR A 90 -1.76 -8.25 17.42
C THR A 90 -1.15 -8.00 16.04
N ALA A 91 -0.31 -6.98 15.94
CA ALA A 91 0.32 -6.62 14.68
C ALA A 91 1.33 -7.68 14.23
N PRO A 92 1.38 -8.00 12.93
CA PRO A 92 2.45 -8.84 12.40
C PRO A 92 3.81 -8.18 12.61
N ARG A 93 4.84 -8.98 12.78
CA ARG A 93 6.21 -8.49 12.98
C ARG A 93 7.14 -9.08 11.93
N TRP A 94 8.07 -8.26 11.51
CA TRP A 94 9.18 -8.63 10.64
C TRP A 94 10.49 -8.24 11.30
N ASN A 95 11.61 -8.58 10.67
CA ASN A 95 12.91 -8.15 11.17
C ASN A 95 13.06 -6.62 11.08
N ASP A 96 14.07 -6.07 11.76
CA ASP A 96 14.28 -4.62 11.86
C ASP A 96 14.34 -3.90 10.52
N ARG A 97 14.88 -4.57 9.49
CA ARG A 97 15.05 -3.99 8.17
C ARG A 97 13.71 -3.82 7.43
N THR A 98 12.82 -4.79 7.58
CA THR A 98 11.51 -4.81 6.91
C THR A 98 10.46 -4.02 7.69
N ASN A 99 10.58 -4.03 9.01
CA ASN A 99 9.59 -3.43 9.88
C ASN A 99 9.44 -1.93 9.59
N GLY A 100 8.21 -1.45 9.47
CA GLY A 100 7.92 -0.06 9.15
C GLY A 100 7.99 0.29 7.66
N THR A 101 8.21 -0.68 6.77
CA THR A 101 8.18 -0.45 5.33
C THR A 101 6.84 -0.89 4.73
N LYS A 102 6.49 -0.33 3.56
CA LYS A 102 5.38 -0.82 2.74
C LYS A 102 5.94 -1.84 1.75
N HIS A 103 5.78 -3.11 2.08
CA HIS A 103 6.39 -4.23 1.37
C HIS A 103 5.33 -5.22 0.86
N GLY A 104 5.76 -6.22 0.08
CA GLY A 104 4.87 -7.17 -0.58
C GLY A 104 4.31 -8.30 0.27
N ASP A 105 4.70 -8.42 1.54
CA ASP A 105 4.20 -9.50 2.41
C ASP A 105 2.91 -9.10 3.12
N TRP A 106 1.80 -9.23 2.40
CA TRP A 106 0.47 -8.79 2.84
C TRP A 106 -0.38 -9.86 3.49
N GLU A 107 0.04 -11.12 3.42
CA GLU A 107 -0.77 -12.23 3.94
C GLU A 107 -1.10 -12.06 5.43
N ALA A 108 -0.14 -11.59 6.23
CA ALA A 108 -0.35 -11.38 7.65
C ALA A 108 -1.38 -10.26 7.92
N TYR A 109 -1.39 -9.21 7.10
CA TYR A 109 -2.39 -8.14 7.20
C TYR A 109 -3.77 -8.62 6.78
N LYS A 110 -3.85 -9.43 5.72
CA LYS A 110 -5.12 -10.05 5.30
C LYS A 110 -5.70 -10.92 6.39
N ARG A 111 -4.86 -11.71 7.06
CA ARG A 111 -5.29 -12.55 8.18
C ARG A 111 -5.80 -11.73 9.35
N ALA A 112 -5.15 -10.60 9.64
CA ALA A 112 -5.61 -9.69 10.70
C ALA A 112 -7.00 -9.13 10.36
N LYS A 113 -7.24 -8.76 9.12
CA LYS A 113 -8.55 -8.28 8.67
C LYS A 113 -9.61 -9.37 8.77
N GLU A 114 -9.28 -10.59 8.37
CA GLU A 114 -10.19 -11.73 8.49
C GLU A 114 -10.55 -12.01 9.95
N THR A 115 -9.59 -11.91 10.86
CA THR A 115 -9.84 -12.03 12.29
C THR A 115 -10.85 -11.00 12.77
N ALA A 116 -10.70 -9.75 12.33
CA ALA A 116 -11.65 -8.68 12.67
C ALA A 116 -13.04 -8.97 12.10
N GLU A 117 -13.13 -9.43 10.86
CA GLU A 117 -14.40 -9.77 10.20
C GLU A 117 -15.12 -10.92 10.93
N GLN A 118 -14.37 -11.93 11.36
CA GLN A 118 -14.90 -13.06 12.14
C GLN A 118 -15.45 -12.60 13.49
N ALA A 119 -14.90 -11.52 14.04
CA ALA A 119 -15.41 -10.91 15.28
C ALA A 119 -16.57 -9.92 15.03
N GLY A 120 -17.06 -9.83 13.79
CA GLY A 120 -18.16 -8.94 13.41
C GLY A 120 -17.74 -7.49 13.22
N CYS A 121 -16.44 -7.22 13.05
CA CYS A 121 -15.92 -5.87 12.88
C CYS A 121 -15.49 -5.60 11.43
N ASP A 122 -15.45 -4.31 11.06
CA ASP A 122 -15.10 -3.86 9.71
C ASP A 122 -13.59 -3.80 9.50
N ALA A 123 -12.82 -3.57 10.56
CA ALA A 123 -11.40 -3.31 10.47
C ALA A 123 -10.65 -3.86 11.69
N ALA A 124 -9.38 -4.18 11.47
CA ALA A 124 -8.46 -4.55 12.53
C ALA A 124 -7.61 -3.33 12.91
N LEU A 125 -7.55 -3.04 14.20
CA LEU A 125 -6.59 -2.07 14.75
C LEU A 125 -5.36 -2.85 15.19
N LEU A 126 -4.27 -2.70 14.46
CA LEU A 126 -3.04 -3.46 14.73
C LEU A 126 -2.29 -2.86 15.91
N VAL A 127 -1.99 -3.70 16.88
CA VAL A 127 -1.32 -3.28 18.13
C VAL A 127 -0.04 -4.05 18.32
N HIS A 128 1.01 -3.36 18.67
CA HIS A 128 2.29 -3.95 19.08
C HIS A 128 2.31 -4.10 20.60
N GLU A 129 2.77 -5.25 21.03
CA GLU A 129 3.01 -5.52 22.46
C GLU A 129 4.42 -5.11 22.86
#